data_12005ba437ffc3b54ea2efed8f22dfc6
#
_entry.id   12005ba437ffc3b54ea2efed8f22dfc6
#
_cell.length_a   1.000
_cell.length_b   1.000
_cell.length_c   1.000
_cell.angle_alpha   90.00
_cell.angle_beta   90.00
_cell.angle_gamma   90.00
#
_symmetry.space_group_name_H-M   'P 1'
#
loop_
_entity.id
_entity.type
_entity.pdbx_description
1 polymer ?
#
loop_
_entity_poly.entity_id
_entity_poly.type
_entity_poly.pdbx_seq_one_letter_code
_entity_poly.pdbx_strand_id
1 'polypeptide(L)'
;MAQLICQDLCVGYDGKAVLQDLSFAVFSGDYLCIVGENGSGKSTLMKTILGLQQPVRGRILTLDGLRKNEIGYLPQQTQVQKDFPASVREIVLSGCQGRCGSRPFYNKEEKQLAADAMEKMQIAQLAKRCYRELSGGQQQRVLLARAL
;
A
#
# COMPACT_ATOMS: atom_id res chain seq x y z
N MET A 1 16.73 13.38 2.33
CA MET A 1 15.95 14.27 1.43
C MET A 1 14.47 13.97 1.59
N ALA A 2 13.58 14.92 1.23
CA ALA A 2 12.14 14.66 1.27
C ALA A 2 11.77 13.62 0.21
N GLN A 3 10.98 12.61 0.58
CA GLN A 3 10.48 11.59 -0.34
C GLN A 3 9.09 11.92 -0.87
N LEU A 4 8.27 12.57 -0.03
CA LEU A 4 6.91 12.98 -0.35
C LEU A 4 6.67 14.40 0.14
N ILE A 5 6.04 15.24 -0.69
CA ILE A 5 5.61 16.59 -0.30
C ILE A 5 4.15 16.77 -0.70
N CYS A 6 3.34 17.16 0.25
CA CYS A 6 1.97 17.63 0.04
C CYS A 6 1.96 19.16 0.10
N GLN A 7 1.38 19.82 -0.89
CA GLN A 7 1.32 21.29 -0.98
C GLN A 7 -0.14 21.73 -1.18
N ASP A 8 -0.65 22.50 -0.22
CA ASP A 8 -1.99 23.10 -0.21
C ASP A 8 -3.08 22.08 -0.59
N LEU A 9 -2.90 20.85 -0.05
CA LEU A 9 -3.68 19.69 -0.43
C LEU A 9 -5.07 19.78 0.18
N CYS A 10 -6.10 19.71 -0.69
CA CYS A 10 -7.49 19.53 -0.31
C CYS A 10 -7.95 18.16 -0.82
N VAL A 11 -8.45 17.33 0.08
CA VAL A 11 -8.94 16.00 -0.25
C VAL A 11 -10.43 15.87 0.06
N GLY A 12 -11.16 15.10 -0.75
CA GLY A 12 -12.61 14.97 -0.59
C GLY A 12 -13.22 14.12 -1.70
N TYR A 13 -14.53 14.19 -1.83
CA TYR A 13 -15.31 13.45 -2.83
C TYR A 13 -16.23 14.41 -3.58
N ASP A 14 -16.46 14.17 -4.87
CA ASP A 14 -17.37 14.93 -5.72
C ASP A 14 -17.19 16.45 -5.64
N GLY A 15 -15.94 16.89 -5.59
CA GLY A 15 -15.60 18.31 -5.47
C GLY A 15 -15.79 18.92 -4.08
N LYS A 16 -16.30 18.17 -3.10
CA LYS A 16 -16.44 18.60 -1.71
C LYS A 16 -15.20 18.21 -0.89
N ALA A 17 -14.50 19.22 -0.37
CA ALA A 17 -13.34 19.00 0.46
C ALA A 17 -13.76 18.48 1.86
N VAL A 18 -13.12 17.40 2.31
CA VAL A 18 -13.23 16.86 3.67
C VAL A 18 -12.07 17.37 4.53
N LEU A 19 -10.88 17.46 3.94
CA LEU A 19 -9.70 18.07 4.56
C LEU A 19 -9.18 19.14 3.63
N GLN A 20 -8.71 20.26 4.19
CA GLN A 20 -8.26 21.42 3.44
C GLN A 20 -6.90 21.89 3.93
N ASP A 21 -6.18 22.54 3.03
CA ASP A 21 -4.95 23.28 3.28
C ASP A 21 -3.86 22.48 4.01
N LEU A 22 -3.73 21.20 3.66
CA LEU A 22 -2.71 20.32 4.21
C LEU A 22 -1.39 20.51 3.47
N SER A 23 -0.37 20.99 4.19
CA SER A 23 0.99 21.09 3.68
C SER A 23 1.96 20.42 4.64
N PHE A 24 2.66 19.40 4.18
CA PHE A 24 3.67 18.68 4.94
C PHE A 24 4.64 17.95 4.02
N ALA A 25 5.78 17.56 4.56
CA ALA A 25 6.78 16.75 3.89
C ALA A 25 7.12 15.52 4.74
N VAL A 26 7.44 14.41 4.07
CA VAL A 26 7.92 13.16 4.68
C VAL A 26 9.30 12.88 4.15
N PHE A 27 10.24 12.66 5.05
CA PHE A 27 11.64 12.39 4.74
C PHE A 27 11.95 10.91 4.88
N SER A 28 13.06 10.49 4.31
CA SER A 28 13.55 9.11 4.50
C SER A 28 13.80 8.83 5.99
N GLY A 29 13.21 7.74 6.49
CA GLY A 29 13.30 7.35 7.89
C GLY A 29 12.25 7.98 8.81
N ASP A 30 11.41 8.88 8.32
CA ASP A 30 10.33 9.45 9.11
C ASP A 30 9.23 8.43 9.43
N TYR A 31 8.62 8.60 10.58
CA TYR A 31 7.38 7.96 10.98
C TYR A 31 6.27 9.01 11.12
N LEU A 32 5.39 9.09 10.13
CA LEU A 32 4.26 10.02 10.12
C LEU A 32 3.00 9.33 10.66
N CYS A 33 2.43 9.86 11.73
CA CYS A 33 1.16 9.38 12.28
C CYS A 33 0.01 10.32 11.93
N ILE A 34 -1.06 9.79 11.34
CA ILE A 34 -2.28 10.53 11.03
C ILE A 34 -3.35 10.15 12.04
N VAL A 35 -3.70 11.08 12.94
CA VAL A 35 -4.68 10.88 13.99
C VAL A 35 -5.91 11.77 13.79
N GLY A 36 -7.04 11.34 14.29
CA GLY A 36 -8.32 12.08 14.21
C GLY A 36 -9.52 11.16 14.39
N GLU A 37 -10.68 11.74 14.55
CA GLU A 37 -11.95 11.02 14.72
C GLU A 37 -12.32 10.17 13.50
N ASN A 38 -13.27 9.24 13.69
CA ASN A 38 -13.82 8.49 12.58
C ASN A 38 -14.59 9.43 11.63
N GLY A 39 -14.36 9.29 10.32
CA GLY A 39 -14.94 10.20 9.33
C GLY A 39 -14.15 11.49 9.07
N SER A 40 -13.07 11.77 9.80
CA SER A 40 -12.26 12.99 9.61
C SER A 40 -11.44 13.04 8.31
N GLY A 41 -11.57 12.07 7.40
CA GLY A 41 -10.90 12.09 6.10
C GLY A 41 -9.53 11.39 6.05
N LYS A 42 -9.08 10.71 7.14
CA LYS A 42 -7.78 10.00 7.17
C LYS A 42 -7.62 9.01 6.01
N SER A 43 -8.63 8.18 5.79
CA SER A 43 -8.61 7.18 4.69
C SER A 43 -8.64 7.84 3.31
N THR A 44 -9.31 8.99 3.19
CA THR A 44 -9.35 9.80 1.96
C THR A 44 -7.98 10.38 1.66
N LEU A 45 -7.31 10.93 2.69
CA LEU A 45 -5.95 11.43 2.57
C LEU A 45 -4.98 10.32 2.14
N MET A 46 -5.04 9.15 2.78
CA MET A 46 -4.21 8.00 2.41
C MET A 46 -4.43 7.56 0.97
N LYS A 47 -5.69 7.44 0.53
CA LYS A 47 -6.02 7.10 -0.87
C LYS A 47 -5.48 8.13 -1.86
N THR A 48 -5.53 9.42 -1.50
CA THR A 48 -5.01 10.51 -2.33
C THR A 48 -3.48 10.46 -2.42
N ILE A 49 -2.79 10.22 -1.31
CA ILE A 49 -1.32 10.04 -1.28
C ILE A 49 -0.89 8.85 -2.16
N LEU A 50 -1.63 7.75 -2.12
CA LEU A 50 -1.37 6.56 -2.92
C LEU A 50 -1.73 6.73 -4.42
N GLY A 51 -2.32 7.87 -4.80
CA GLY A 51 -2.78 8.11 -6.16
C GLY A 51 -4.02 7.31 -6.57
N LEU A 52 -4.71 6.68 -5.61
CA LEU A 52 -5.97 5.95 -5.82
C LEU A 52 -7.16 6.91 -5.98
N GLN A 53 -6.98 8.17 -5.61
CA GLN A 53 -7.95 9.24 -5.72
C GLN A 53 -7.23 10.54 -6.06
N GLN A 54 -7.85 11.37 -6.90
CA GLN A 54 -7.32 12.70 -7.21
C GLN A 54 -7.63 13.67 -6.05
N PRO A 55 -6.73 14.60 -5.73
CA PRO A 55 -7.03 15.68 -4.80
C PRO A 55 -8.06 16.64 -5.41
N VAL A 56 -8.87 17.27 -4.56
CA VAL A 56 -9.79 18.35 -4.96
C VAL A 56 -8.98 19.59 -5.37
N ARG A 57 -7.92 19.89 -4.62
CA ARG A 57 -6.97 20.98 -4.88
C ARG A 57 -5.60 20.64 -4.31
N GLY A 58 -4.56 21.35 -4.74
CA GLY A 58 -3.18 21.12 -4.32
C GLY A 58 -2.49 20.03 -5.10
N ARG A 59 -1.33 19.63 -4.64
CA ARG A 59 -0.51 18.63 -5.34
C ARG A 59 0.30 17.78 -4.38
N ILE A 60 0.60 16.57 -4.84
CA ILE A 60 1.48 15.63 -4.16
C ILE A 60 2.67 15.38 -5.06
N LEU A 61 3.85 15.63 -4.54
CA LEU A 61 5.12 15.43 -5.23
C LEU A 61 5.83 14.25 -4.59
N THR A 62 6.24 13.28 -5.40
CA THR A 62 7.18 12.23 -5.00
C THR A 62 8.56 12.64 -5.50
N LEU A 63 9.55 12.57 -4.63
CA LEU A 63 10.91 13.04 -4.86
C LEU A 63 11.90 11.91 -4.59
N ASP A 64 13.18 12.18 -4.81
CA ASP A 64 14.28 11.26 -4.50
C ASP A 64 14.19 9.90 -5.22
N GLY A 65 13.63 9.93 -6.46
CA GLY A 65 13.47 8.72 -7.28
C GLY A 65 12.30 7.83 -6.90
N LEU A 66 11.55 8.16 -5.85
CA LEU A 66 10.36 7.40 -5.43
C LEU A 66 9.27 7.46 -6.50
N ARG A 67 8.89 6.31 -7.01
CA ARG A 67 7.77 6.18 -7.95
C ARG A 67 6.48 5.85 -7.17
N LYS A 68 5.34 6.33 -7.66
CA LYS A 68 4.04 6.05 -7.03
C LYS A 68 3.73 4.56 -6.87
N ASN A 69 4.21 3.72 -7.79
CA ASN A 69 4.06 2.27 -7.75
C ASN A 69 5.04 1.55 -6.81
N GLU A 70 5.91 2.30 -6.13
CA GLU A 70 6.86 1.80 -5.12
C GLU A 70 6.39 2.09 -3.70
N ILE A 71 5.23 2.71 -3.54
CA ILE A 71 4.63 2.94 -2.22
C ILE A 71 3.83 1.70 -1.83
N GLY A 72 4.34 0.94 -0.87
CA GLY A 72 3.63 -0.20 -0.30
C GLY A 72 2.41 0.25 0.51
N TYR A 73 1.27 -0.41 0.32
CA TYR A 73 0.04 -0.12 1.04
C TYR A 73 -0.48 -1.34 1.78
N LEU A 74 -0.65 -1.19 3.08
CA LEU A 74 -1.28 -2.17 3.94
C LEU A 74 -2.69 -1.70 4.32
N PRO A 75 -3.75 -2.18 3.63
CA PRO A 75 -5.12 -1.80 3.95
C PRO A 75 -5.56 -2.42 5.27
N GLN A 76 -6.57 -1.79 5.89
CA GLN A 76 -7.27 -2.41 6.99
C GLN A 76 -7.95 -3.70 6.50
N GLN A 77 -7.69 -4.81 7.17
CA GLN A 77 -8.18 -6.12 6.76
C GLN A 77 -9.70 -6.22 6.94
N THR A 78 -10.43 -6.53 5.87
CA THR A 78 -11.86 -6.80 5.92
C THR A 78 -12.12 -8.32 6.07
N GLN A 79 -13.33 -8.70 6.51
CA GLN A 79 -13.75 -10.10 6.63
C GLN A 79 -13.62 -10.84 5.28
N VAL A 80 -14.03 -10.21 4.19
CA VAL A 80 -13.93 -10.78 2.83
C VAL A 80 -12.49 -11.08 2.43
N GLN A 81 -11.54 -10.24 2.86
CA GLN A 81 -10.12 -10.49 2.57
C GLN A 81 -9.55 -11.66 3.36
N LYS A 82 -10.10 -11.95 4.56
CA LYS A 82 -9.67 -13.10 5.38
C LYS A 82 -10.02 -14.44 4.73
N ASP A 83 -11.13 -14.50 3.99
CA ASP A 83 -11.65 -15.72 3.36
C ASP A 83 -11.19 -15.90 1.91
N PHE A 84 -10.23 -15.08 1.44
CA PHE A 84 -9.80 -15.11 0.06
C PHE A 84 -9.12 -16.45 -0.31
N PRO A 85 -9.61 -17.18 -1.33
CA PRO A 85 -9.15 -18.54 -1.65
C PRO A 85 -7.91 -18.54 -2.56
N ALA A 86 -6.86 -17.82 -2.18
CA ALA A 86 -5.60 -17.79 -2.92
C ALA A 86 -4.46 -18.32 -2.05
N SER A 87 -3.41 -18.80 -2.68
CA SER A 87 -2.19 -19.19 -1.97
C SER A 87 -1.44 -17.94 -1.48
N VAL A 88 -0.66 -18.12 -0.41
CA VAL A 88 0.23 -17.07 0.12
C VAL A 88 1.10 -16.46 -0.99
N ARG A 89 1.68 -17.32 -1.84
CA ARG A 89 2.53 -16.90 -2.94
C ARG A 89 1.79 -15.98 -3.94
N GLU A 90 0.56 -16.32 -4.30
CA GLU A 90 -0.25 -15.51 -5.23
C GLU A 90 -0.57 -14.15 -4.64
N ILE A 91 -0.88 -14.08 -3.34
CA ILE A 91 -1.15 -12.82 -2.65
C ILE A 91 0.11 -11.95 -2.61
N VAL A 92 1.27 -12.50 -2.25
CA VAL A 92 2.51 -11.73 -2.21
C VAL A 92 2.90 -11.26 -3.61
N LEU A 93 2.81 -12.13 -4.63
CA LEU A 93 3.06 -11.76 -6.02
C LEU A 93 2.14 -10.63 -6.52
N SER A 94 0.90 -10.56 -6.03
CA SER A 94 -0.01 -9.49 -6.41
C SER A 94 0.50 -8.09 -6.01
N GLY A 95 1.42 -8.00 -5.06
CA GLY A 95 2.12 -6.75 -4.73
C GLY A 95 2.97 -6.21 -5.88
N CYS A 96 3.49 -7.09 -6.73
CA CYS A 96 4.27 -6.71 -7.91
C CYS A 96 3.41 -6.28 -9.11
N GLN A 97 2.07 -6.30 -9.00
CA GLN A 97 1.16 -6.03 -10.13
C GLN A 97 1.39 -4.64 -10.75
N GLY A 98 1.70 -3.63 -9.97
CA GLY A 98 2.03 -2.30 -10.45
C GLY A 98 3.31 -2.23 -11.30
N ARG A 99 4.18 -3.23 -11.23
CA ARG A 99 5.41 -3.35 -12.02
C ARG A 99 5.24 -4.14 -13.32
N CYS A 100 4.18 -4.96 -13.40
CA CYS A 100 3.92 -5.80 -14.59
C CYS A 100 3.54 -5.00 -15.84
N GLY A 101 3.00 -3.79 -15.70
CA GLY A 101 2.46 -3.02 -16.82
C GLY A 101 1.37 -3.81 -17.56
N SER A 102 1.50 -3.99 -18.87
CA SER A 102 0.56 -4.75 -19.71
C SER A 102 0.89 -6.26 -19.83
N ARG A 103 1.90 -6.75 -19.10
CA ARG A 103 2.31 -8.16 -19.19
C ARG A 103 1.32 -9.08 -18.43
N PRO A 104 0.91 -10.22 -19.01
CA PRO A 104 -0.01 -11.15 -18.36
C PRO A 104 0.64 -12.03 -17.29
N PHE A 105 1.98 -12.11 -17.25
CA PHE A 105 2.72 -12.98 -16.32
C PHE A 105 3.85 -12.24 -15.61
N TYR A 106 4.09 -12.63 -14.37
CA TYR A 106 5.23 -12.17 -13.57
C TYR A 106 6.55 -12.72 -14.11
N ASN A 107 7.56 -11.85 -14.19
CA ASN A 107 8.92 -12.22 -14.61
C ASN A 107 9.72 -12.88 -13.47
N LYS A 108 10.98 -13.23 -13.75
CA LYS A 108 11.87 -13.86 -12.76
C LYS A 108 12.19 -12.92 -11.58
N GLU A 109 12.39 -11.64 -11.86
CA GLU A 109 12.72 -10.63 -10.83
C GLU A 109 11.56 -10.43 -9.87
N GLU A 110 10.33 -10.30 -10.37
CA GLU A 110 9.13 -10.17 -9.56
C GLU A 110 8.88 -11.42 -8.69
N LYS A 111 9.11 -12.60 -9.25
CA LYS A 111 9.03 -13.86 -8.48
C LYS A 111 10.10 -13.94 -7.40
N GLN A 112 11.30 -13.43 -7.66
CA GLN A 112 12.38 -13.37 -6.67
C GLN A 112 12.07 -12.37 -5.57
N LEU A 113 11.61 -11.16 -5.92
CA LEU A 113 11.17 -10.15 -4.94
C LEU A 113 10.10 -10.71 -4.00
N ALA A 114 9.11 -11.42 -4.54
CA ALA A 114 8.08 -12.05 -3.72
C ALA A 114 8.66 -13.15 -2.81
N ALA A 115 9.62 -13.94 -3.28
CA ALA A 115 10.29 -14.95 -2.47
C ALA A 115 11.08 -14.30 -1.33
N ASP A 116 11.87 -13.28 -1.62
CA ASP A 116 12.66 -12.53 -0.63
C ASP A 116 11.76 -11.85 0.43
N ALA A 117 10.63 -11.30 0.00
CA ALA A 117 9.64 -10.73 0.91
C ALA A 117 9.03 -11.79 1.84
N MET A 118 8.72 -12.99 1.31
CA MET A 118 8.23 -14.10 2.13
C MET A 118 9.28 -14.60 3.12
N GLU A 119 10.54 -14.63 2.76
CA GLU A 119 11.65 -14.98 3.66
C GLU A 119 11.81 -13.93 4.77
N LYS A 120 11.84 -12.65 4.43
CA LYS A 120 11.91 -11.54 5.40
C LYS A 120 10.77 -11.61 6.43
N MET A 121 9.57 -11.98 6.00
CA MET A 121 8.41 -12.13 6.88
C MET A 121 8.31 -13.51 7.55
N GLN A 122 9.26 -14.41 7.31
CA GLN A 122 9.30 -15.77 7.87
C GLN A 122 8.03 -16.59 7.54
N ILE A 123 7.57 -16.50 6.30
CA ILE A 123 6.38 -17.20 5.80
C ILE A 123 6.66 -18.02 4.52
N ALA A 124 7.91 -18.18 4.11
CA ALA A 124 8.27 -18.90 2.90
C ALA A 124 7.74 -20.36 2.90
N GLN A 125 7.77 -21.02 4.08
CA GLN A 125 7.22 -22.37 4.26
C GLN A 125 5.70 -22.45 4.04
N LEU A 126 5.00 -21.31 4.09
CA LEU A 126 3.55 -21.24 3.90
C LEU A 126 3.16 -20.89 2.46
N ALA A 127 4.12 -20.70 1.55
CA ALA A 127 3.91 -20.19 0.19
C ALA A 127 2.79 -20.88 -0.61
N LYS A 128 2.62 -22.20 -0.40
CA LYS A 128 1.60 -23.02 -1.08
C LYS A 128 0.29 -23.17 -0.30
N ARG A 129 0.23 -22.70 0.96
CA ARG A 129 -0.98 -22.78 1.77
C ARG A 129 -2.01 -21.75 1.34
N CYS A 130 -3.29 -22.09 1.51
CA CYS A 130 -4.38 -21.17 1.27
C CYS A 130 -4.39 -20.09 2.37
N TYR A 131 -4.55 -18.84 1.98
CA TYR A 131 -4.53 -17.69 2.90
C TYR A 131 -5.57 -17.77 4.00
N ARG A 132 -6.78 -18.23 3.70
CA ARG A 132 -7.87 -18.39 4.68
C ARG A 132 -7.57 -19.42 5.79
N GLU A 133 -6.64 -20.33 5.57
CA GLU A 133 -6.25 -21.37 6.54
C GLU A 133 -5.19 -20.87 7.54
N LEU A 134 -4.71 -19.66 7.36
CA LEU A 134 -3.67 -19.08 8.17
C LEU A 134 -4.24 -18.43 9.44
N SER A 135 -3.44 -18.44 10.51
CA SER A 135 -3.74 -17.65 11.70
C SER A 135 -3.73 -16.14 11.37
N GLY A 136 -4.42 -15.32 12.16
CA GLY A 136 -4.47 -13.87 11.95
C GLY A 136 -3.08 -13.22 11.88
N GLY A 137 -2.14 -13.65 12.72
CA GLY A 137 -0.76 -13.16 12.68
C GLY A 137 -0.01 -13.58 11.42
N GLN A 138 -0.25 -14.81 10.91
CA GLN A 138 0.32 -15.25 9.64
C GLN A 138 -0.28 -14.46 8.47
N GLN A 139 -1.58 -14.22 8.47
CA GLN A 139 -2.26 -13.39 7.46
C GLN A 139 -1.69 -11.97 7.43
N GLN A 140 -1.44 -11.37 8.58
CA GLN A 140 -0.80 -10.06 8.67
C GLN A 140 0.61 -10.05 8.04
N ARG A 141 1.43 -11.07 8.33
CA ARG A 141 2.76 -11.21 7.72
C ARG A 141 2.70 -11.35 6.19
N VAL A 142 1.69 -12.06 5.67
CA VAL A 142 1.45 -12.17 4.22
C VAL A 142 1.13 -10.82 3.60
N LEU A 143 0.28 -10.01 4.24
CA LEU A 143 -0.05 -8.66 3.76
C LEU A 143 1.14 -7.71 3.84
N LEU A 144 1.98 -7.83 4.87
CA LEU A 144 3.24 -7.09 4.97
C LEU A 144 4.20 -7.50 3.85
N ALA A 145 4.39 -8.79 3.61
CA ALA A 145 5.21 -9.28 2.50
C ALA A 145 4.72 -8.79 1.14
N ARG A 146 3.40 -8.66 0.95
CA ARG A 146 2.79 -8.10 -0.26
C ARG A 146 3.09 -6.60 -0.44
N ALA A 147 3.24 -5.86 0.66
CA ALA A 147 3.47 -4.41 0.64
C ALA A 147 4.95 -4.03 0.48
N LEU A 148 5.90 -4.98 0.67
CA LEU A 148 7.33 -4.82 0.45
C LEU A 148 7.70 -4.90 -1.03
#